data_8e402a14f10ce6e3c1694ee2f2a870d5
#
_entry.id   8e402a14f10ce6e3c1694ee2f2a870d5
#
_cell.length_a   1.000
_cell.length_b   1.000
_cell.length_c   1.000
_cell.angle_alpha   90.00
_cell.angle_beta   90.00
_cell.angle_gamma   90.00
#
_symmetry.space_group_name_H-M   'P 1'
#
loop_
_entity.id
_entity.type
_entity.pdbx_description
1 polymer ?
#
loop_
_entity_poly.entity_id
_entity_poly.type
_entity_poly.pdbx_seq_one_letter_code
_entity_poly.pdbx_strand_id
1 'polypeptide(L)'
;MRLYKKEGNSLQILSSPEDDMEKGDYLLVEDTNLNRKLITQVIDVQFASVPGLLEELLRDSTTEEQVYGENFDPLGVSSHINHIQDSRMLICKIRGTIVNDKLHANSSWLPCRSKSGITKISFNSLLEHVGGNNGLPINVGETKDGSPLNITAHDLDGRLNIITGKKGTGKSHLSKLLVLGLVDYGATVVVLDLNGEYAGLGFSANGGGNQYSGRVHVLTPGANFRVSLSQTWLNVMLKIMIHALGLPGTSTREFKHIWKSLSQQGRFTLQDLGEAIRRCSCNMHVRDALFSRYHSLANSGFFTDNEESAADFEKLFEKTKKDGGALVINLKDISSVDRQIVLEYTLGNLVNLLNQWKIKSVFLFAEEAHLYLRETYWEDIVTRMRHFGLFTNFVTNQPDTIKENIYRQADSIFLFNFTNERDLETVSKAARVDSETVKSIAQELPPHHCLLIGRAVKDFPVMVKVRALDIKTMGQTRLFFTNHLCDVQELQKTS
;
A
#
# COMPACT_ATOMS: atom_id res chain seq x y z
N MET A 1 -33.19 9.79 11.49
CA MET A 1 -32.99 8.70 10.46
C MET A 1 -34.07 7.62 10.54
N ARG A 2 -34.55 7.05 9.40
CA ARG A 2 -35.55 5.96 9.34
C ARG A 2 -35.21 4.97 8.22
N LEU A 3 -35.47 3.68 8.45
CA LEU A 3 -35.30 2.63 7.43
C LEU A 3 -36.34 2.79 6.32
N TYR A 4 -35.88 2.90 5.09
CA TYR A 4 -36.77 3.02 3.93
C TYR A 4 -36.91 1.68 3.19
N LYS A 5 -35.80 1.10 2.68
CA LYS A 5 -35.83 -0.11 1.85
C LYS A 5 -34.56 -0.94 2.04
N LYS A 6 -34.67 -2.26 1.90
CA LYS A 6 -33.53 -3.17 1.81
C LYS A 6 -33.55 -3.90 0.48
N GLU A 7 -32.48 -3.88 -0.27
CA GLU A 7 -32.29 -4.58 -1.54
C GLU A 7 -30.97 -5.37 -1.49
N GLY A 8 -31.07 -6.68 -1.42
CA GLY A 8 -29.90 -7.54 -1.28
C GLY A 8 -29.03 -7.14 -0.08
N ASN A 9 -27.80 -6.71 -0.35
CA ASN A 9 -26.85 -6.24 0.68
C ASN A 9 -26.84 -4.70 0.84
N SER A 10 -27.77 -4.01 0.22
CA SER A 10 -27.93 -2.55 0.34
C SER A 10 -29.12 -2.20 1.24
N LEU A 11 -28.95 -1.16 2.03
CA LEU A 11 -29.97 -0.60 2.89
C LEU A 11 -30.13 0.89 2.55
N GLN A 12 -31.36 1.32 2.31
CA GLN A 12 -31.71 2.71 2.07
C GLN A 12 -32.26 3.30 3.36
N ILE A 13 -31.71 4.41 3.79
CA ILE A 13 -32.06 5.09 5.05
C ILE A 13 -32.45 6.53 4.70
N LEU A 14 -33.64 6.94 5.11
CA LEU A 14 -34.10 8.31 5.02
C LEU A 14 -33.51 9.09 6.20
N SER A 15 -32.81 10.19 5.89
CA SER A 15 -32.11 11.06 6.83
C SER A 15 -32.66 12.49 6.76
N SER A 16 -32.71 13.15 7.90
CA SER A 16 -33.02 14.56 7.98
C SER A 16 -31.88 15.43 7.41
N PRO A 17 -32.12 16.62 6.90
CA PRO A 17 -31.07 17.59 6.54
C PRO A 17 -30.13 17.91 7.69
N GLU A 18 -30.60 17.83 8.92
CA GLU A 18 -29.84 18.08 10.16
C GLU A 18 -28.87 16.95 10.51
N ASP A 19 -29.10 15.75 9.97
CA ASP A 19 -28.19 14.61 10.18
C ASP A 19 -26.93 14.84 9.34
N ASP A 20 -25.77 15.09 9.97
CA ASP A 20 -24.50 15.27 9.30
C ASP A 20 -23.92 13.91 8.88
N MET A 21 -24.34 13.48 7.69
CA MET A 21 -24.00 12.17 7.12
C MET A 21 -23.34 12.30 5.77
N GLU A 22 -22.23 11.60 5.60
CA GLU A 22 -21.45 11.62 4.37
C GLU A 22 -20.99 10.21 3.96
N LYS A 23 -20.49 10.08 2.72
CA LYS A 23 -19.89 8.85 2.22
C LYS A 23 -18.76 8.36 3.13
N GLY A 24 -18.76 7.07 3.43
CA GLY A 24 -17.78 6.42 4.30
C GLY A 24 -18.20 6.30 5.76
N ASP A 25 -19.20 7.06 6.21
CA ASP A 25 -19.69 7.00 7.60
C ASP A 25 -20.30 5.63 7.91
N TYR A 26 -20.15 5.21 9.16
CA TYR A 26 -20.75 3.98 9.66
C TYR A 26 -22.01 4.27 10.48
N LEU A 27 -23.03 3.43 10.28
CA LEU A 27 -24.27 3.45 11.01
C LEU A 27 -24.51 2.10 11.69
N LEU A 28 -24.98 2.17 12.92
CA LEU A 28 -25.48 1.02 13.67
C LEU A 28 -26.99 1.07 13.67
N VAL A 29 -27.61 0.05 13.10
CA VAL A 29 -29.07 -0.14 13.10
C VAL A 29 -29.41 -1.19 14.15
N GLU A 30 -30.00 -0.78 15.27
CA GLU A 30 -30.32 -1.64 16.39
C GLU A 30 -31.82 -1.98 16.38
N ASP A 31 -32.14 -3.26 16.29
CA ASP A 31 -33.50 -3.77 16.42
C ASP A 31 -33.72 -4.23 17.87
N THR A 32 -34.49 -3.45 18.61
CA THR A 32 -34.76 -3.70 20.04
C THR A 32 -35.54 -4.98 20.30
N ASN A 33 -36.35 -5.46 19.34
CA ASN A 33 -37.13 -6.69 19.50
C ASN A 33 -36.27 -7.96 19.33
N LEU A 34 -35.32 -7.92 18.41
CA LEU A 34 -34.48 -9.08 18.05
C LEU A 34 -33.16 -9.09 18.82
N ASN A 35 -32.85 -8.03 19.57
CA ASN A 35 -31.55 -7.84 20.22
C ASN A 35 -30.37 -8.07 19.26
N ARG A 36 -30.50 -7.50 18.06
CA ARG A 36 -29.51 -7.61 16.98
C ARG A 36 -29.16 -6.22 16.46
N LYS A 37 -27.88 -6.04 16.12
CA LYS A 37 -27.39 -4.78 15.56
C LYS A 37 -26.82 -5.04 14.17
N LEU A 38 -27.21 -4.21 13.20
CA LEU A 38 -26.72 -4.28 11.84
C LEU A 38 -25.70 -3.15 11.65
N ILE A 39 -24.50 -3.51 11.19
CA ILE A 39 -23.47 -2.54 10.82
C ILE A 39 -23.63 -2.20 9.35
N THR A 40 -23.79 -0.93 9.03
CA THR A 40 -23.89 -0.44 7.66
C THR A 40 -22.93 0.71 7.41
N GLN A 41 -22.51 0.85 6.16
CA GLN A 41 -21.63 1.93 5.74
C GLN A 41 -22.29 2.73 4.62
N VAL A 42 -22.32 4.04 4.74
CA VAL A 42 -22.83 4.95 3.72
C VAL A 42 -21.89 4.95 2.53
N ILE A 43 -22.39 4.61 1.35
CA ILE A 43 -21.63 4.60 0.10
C ILE A 43 -22.06 5.71 -0.85
N ASP A 44 -23.28 6.23 -0.68
CA ASP A 44 -23.77 7.36 -1.45
C ASP A 44 -24.84 8.14 -0.68
N VAL A 45 -24.96 9.44 -0.97
CA VAL A 45 -25.94 10.34 -0.38
C VAL A 45 -26.66 11.06 -1.50
N GLN A 46 -27.97 10.93 -1.58
CA GLN A 46 -28.83 11.49 -2.62
C GLN A 46 -29.98 12.27 -2.00
N PHE A 47 -30.61 13.18 -2.74
CA PHE A 47 -31.90 13.74 -2.31
C PHE A 47 -32.97 12.66 -2.30
N ALA A 48 -33.82 12.67 -1.27
CA ALA A 48 -34.91 11.72 -1.17
C ALA A 48 -36.01 12.06 -2.19
N SER A 49 -36.11 11.26 -3.26
CA SER A 49 -37.25 11.32 -4.17
C SER A 49 -38.31 10.34 -3.74
N VAL A 50 -39.37 10.84 -3.12
CA VAL A 50 -40.52 10.03 -2.70
C VAL A 50 -41.66 10.25 -3.69
N PRO A 51 -41.83 9.36 -4.67
CA PRO A 51 -42.91 9.54 -5.71
C PRO A 51 -44.28 9.64 -5.08
N GLY A 52 -45.05 10.61 -5.48
CA GLY A 52 -46.45 10.80 -5.10
C GLY A 52 -46.70 11.71 -3.89
N LEU A 53 -45.93 11.59 -2.81
CA LEU A 53 -46.15 12.40 -1.61
C LEU A 53 -45.71 13.85 -1.82
N LEU A 54 -44.61 14.06 -2.51
CA LEU A 54 -44.08 15.39 -2.82
C LEU A 54 -44.99 16.13 -3.81
N GLU A 55 -45.56 15.45 -4.81
CA GLU A 55 -46.46 16.03 -5.78
C GLU A 55 -47.80 16.42 -5.15
N GLU A 56 -48.32 15.62 -4.21
CA GLU A 56 -49.52 15.98 -3.43
C GLU A 56 -49.32 17.20 -2.55
N LEU A 57 -48.23 17.22 -1.81
CA LEU A 57 -47.87 18.33 -0.92
C LEU A 57 -47.57 19.64 -1.69
N LEU A 58 -46.91 19.55 -2.85
CA LEU A 58 -46.66 20.70 -3.72
C LEU A 58 -47.96 21.21 -4.38
N ARG A 59 -48.91 20.36 -4.71
CA ARG A 59 -50.22 20.77 -5.20
C ARG A 59 -51.02 21.50 -4.13
N ASP A 60 -51.02 21.00 -2.91
CA ASP A 60 -51.72 21.63 -1.79
C ASP A 60 -51.10 22.99 -1.42
N SER A 61 -49.75 23.12 -1.41
CA SER A 61 -49.09 24.38 -1.14
C SER A 61 -49.30 25.46 -2.17
N THR A 62 -49.29 25.13 -3.47
CA THR A 62 -49.57 26.07 -4.55
C THR A 62 -51.02 26.57 -4.52
N THR A 63 -51.91 25.82 -3.93
CA THR A 63 -53.34 26.23 -3.80
C THR A 63 -53.51 27.18 -2.60
N GLU A 64 -52.76 27.03 -1.52
CA GLU A 64 -52.83 27.86 -0.33
C GLU A 64 -52.10 29.22 -0.52
N GLU A 65 -50.92 29.26 -1.21
CA GLU A 65 -50.20 30.49 -1.52
C GLU A 65 -51.01 31.50 -2.37
N GLN A 66 -51.98 31.03 -3.15
CA GLN A 66 -52.87 31.90 -3.91
C GLN A 66 -53.99 32.55 -3.04
N VAL A 67 -54.24 32.00 -1.86
CA VAL A 67 -55.36 32.44 -1.00
C VAL A 67 -54.88 33.35 0.14
N TYR A 68 -53.65 33.18 0.61
CA TYR A 68 -53.07 33.92 1.74
C TYR A 68 -51.75 34.58 1.32
N GLY A 69 -51.67 35.93 1.33
CA GLY A 69 -50.49 36.69 0.88
C GLY A 69 -49.20 36.26 1.59
N GLU A 70 -48.09 36.61 0.96
CA GLU A 70 -46.69 36.16 1.11
C GLU A 70 -46.07 35.92 2.50
N ASN A 71 -46.81 36.12 3.64
CA ASN A 71 -46.25 36.03 4.99
C ASN A 71 -47.09 35.24 6.01
N PHE A 72 -48.05 34.44 5.58
CA PHE A 72 -48.94 33.74 6.51
C PHE A 72 -48.81 32.18 6.36
N ASP A 73 -47.95 31.56 7.16
CA ASP A 73 -47.82 30.12 7.25
C ASP A 73 -48.16 29.64 8.69
N PRO A 74 -49.46 29.64 9.09
CA PRO A 74 -49.87 29.38 10.49
C PRO A 74 -49.66 27.94 10.93
N LEU A 75 -49.40 27.00 9.99
CA LEU A 75 -49.19 25.56 10.28
C LEU A 75 -47.75 25.14 10.00
N GLY A 76 -46.86 26.04 9.59
CA GLY A 76 -45.49 25.72 9.22
C GLY A 76 -45.35 24.81 8.01
N VAL A 77 -46.34 24.84 7.08
CA VAL A 77 -46.41 23.96 5.92
C VAL A 77 -45.21 24.15 5.01
N SER A 78 -44.80 25.41 4.78
CA SER A 78 -43.62 25.72 3.95
C SER A 78 -42.34 25.14 4.57
N SER A 79 -42.20 25.20 5.90
CA SER A 79 -41.06 24.62 6.59
C SER A 79 -41.05 23.08 6.52
N HIS A 80 -42.22 22.44 6.58
CA HIS A 80 -42.35 21.00 6.41
C HIS A 80 -42.05 20.56 4.98
N ILE A 81 -42.51 21.31 3.98
CA ILE A 81 -42.21 21.04 2.55
C ILE A 81 -40.71 21.16 2.30
N ASN A 82 -40.07 22.23 2.75
CA ASN A 82 -38.62 22.41 2.62
C ASN A 82 -37.86 21.26 3.32
N HIS A 83 -38.28 20.87 4.50
CA HIS A 83 -37.67 19.76 5.22
C HIS A 83 -37.79 18.42 4.48
N ILE A 84 -38.94 18.18 3.81
CA ILE A 84 -39.12 16.98 2.95
C ILE A 84 -38.27 17.07 1.70
N GLN A 85 -38.20 18.25 1.04
CA GLN A 85 -37.38 18.46 -0.17
C GLN A 85 -35.90 18.30 0.13
N ASP A 86 -35.41 18.76 1.28
CA ASP A 86 -34.04 18.67 1.72
C ASP A 86 -33.70 17.32 2.38
N SER A 87 -34.66 16.43 2.57
CA SER A 87 -34.42 15.08 3.10
C SER A 87 -33.47 14.30 2.21
N ARG A 88 -32.58 13.53 2.81
CA ARG A 88 -31.53 12.77 2.14
C ARG A 88 -31.84 11.29 2.18
N MET A 89 -31.53 10.60 1.09
CA MET A 89 -31.51 9.14 0.99
C MET A 89 -30.08 8.66 1.09
N LEU A 90 -29.76 7.98 2.17
CA LEU A 90 -28.46 7.34 2.37
C LEU A 90 -28.50 5.95 1.74
N ILE A 91 -27.62 5.69 0.81
CA ILE A 91 -27.40 4.36 0.24
C ILE A 91 -26.28 3.72 1.05
N CYS A 92 -26.63 2.67 1.79
CA CYS A 92 -25.72 2.00 2.71
C CYS A 92 -25.45 0.56 2.30
N LYS A 93 -24.23 0.08 2.46
CA LYS A 93 -23.87 -1.33 2.35
C LYS A 93 -23.82 -1.98 3.73
N ILE A 94 -24.43 -3.15 3.86
CA ILE A 94 -24.39 -3.94 5.07
C ILE A 94 -23.01 -4.59 5.18
N ARG A 95 -22.34 -4.37 6.34
CA ARG A 95 -21.00 -4.89 6.60
C ARG A 95 -20.98 -6.09 7.55
N GLY A 96 -21.99 -6.22 8.38
CA GLY A 96 -22.12 -7.34 9.31
C GLY A 96 -23.27 -7.18 10.26
N THR A 97 -23.46 -8.19 11.07
CA THR A 97 -24.47 -8.21 12.16
C THR A 97 -23.79 -8.54 13.47
N ILE A 98 -24.11 -7.80 14.52
CA ILE A 98 -23.69 -8.11 15.89
C ILE A 98 -24.85 -8.85 16.57
N VAL A 99 -24.57 -10.04 17.09
CA VAL A 99 -25.48 -10.85 17.89
C VAL A 99 -24.74 -11.31 19.13
N ASN A 100 -25.25 -11.01 20.32
CA ASN A 100 -24.58 -11.34 21.59
C ASN A 100 -23.11 -10.92 21.62
N ASP A 101 -22.83 -9.69 21.24
CA ASP A 101 -21.50 -9.05 21.15
C ASP A 101 -20.50 -9.78 20.23
N LYS A 102 -20.99 -10.62 19.34
CA LYS A 102 -20.17 -11.29 18.32
C LYS A 102 -20.55 -10.83 16.92
N LEU A 103 -19.54 -10.50 16.14
CA LEU A 103 -19.70 -10.15 14.73
C LEU A 103 -19.97 -11.40 13.89
N HIS A 104 -21.01 -11.33 13.06
CA HIS A 104 -21.34 -12.29 12.02
C HIS A 104 -21.36 -11.60 10.66
N ALA A 105 -20.70 -12.18 9.66
CA ALA A 105 -20.71 -11.67 8.29
C ALA A 105 -22.08 -11.80 7.61
N ASN A 106 -22.99 -12.62 8.18
CA ASN A 106 -24.29 -12.86 7.58
C ASN A 106 -25.32 -11.78 7.98
N SER A 107 -25.99 -11.21 6.97
CA SER A 107 -26.94 -10.11 7.10
C SER A 107 -28.31 -10.43 6.45
N SER A 108 -28.69 -11.70 6.47
CA SER A 108 -29.96 -12.16 5.81
C SER A 108 -31.23 -11.66 6.50
N TRP A 109 -31.17 -11.23 7.76
CA TRP A 109 -32.31 -10.73 8.49
C TRP A 109 -32.70 -9.30 8.11
N LEU A 110 -33.95 -8.94 8.35
CA LEU A 110 -34.50 -7.62 8.07
C LEU A 110 -34.87 -6.92 9.39
N PRO A 111 -34.27 -5.75 9.68
CA PRO A 111 -34.65 -4.96 10.87
C PRO A 111 -36.05 -4.36 10.74
N CYS A 112 -36.73 -4.23 11.87
CA CYS A 112 -38.09 -3.67 11.91
C CYS A 112 -38.06 -2.15 11.70
N ARG A 113 -38.79 -1.63 10.72
CA ARG A 113 -38.81 -0.19 10.41
C ARG A 113 -39.27 0.69 11.59
N SER A 114 -40.26 0.25 12.34
CA SER A 114 -40.87 1.05 13.40
C SER A 114 -40.18 0.94 14.76
N LYS A 115 -39.27 -0.03 14.92
CA LYS A 115 -38.64 -0.34 16.22
C LYS A 115 -37.12 -0.41 16.16
N SER A 116 -36.54 0.04 15.05
CA SER A 116 -35.09 0.13 14.91
C SER A 116 -34.61 1.54 15.17
N GLY A 117 -33.65 1.68 16.08
CA GLY A 117 -32.85 2.87 16.26
C GLY A 117 -31.68 2.89 15.29
N ILE A 118 -31.36 4.05 14.73
CA ILE A 118 -30.22 4.24 13.83
C ILE A 118 -29.31 5.30 14.40
N THR A 119 -28.06 4.97 14.64
CA THR A 119 -27.06 5.86 15.22
C THR A 119 -25.78 5.86 14.39
N LYS A 120 -25.14 7.02 14.27
CA LYS A 120 -23.79 7.13 13.72
C LYS A 120 -22.81 6.54 14.72
N ILE A 121 -21.86 5.72 14.23
CA ILE A 121 -20.82 5.12 15.06
C ILE A 121 -19.44 5.50 14.53
N SER A 122 -18.52 5.86 15.43
CA SER A 122 -17.12 6.09 15.05
C SER A 122 -16.44 4.79 14.64
N PHE A 123 -15.43 4.86 13.77
CA PHE A 123 -14.70 3.66 13.35
C PHE A 123 -14.00 2.97 14.52
N ASN A 124 -13.46 3.72 15.47
CA ASN A 124 -12.80 3.14 16.65
C ASN A 124 -13.79 2.38 17.54
N SER A 125 -14.98 2.96 17.79
CA SER A 125 -16.03 2.26 18.53
C SER A 125 -16.53 1.01 17.81
N LEU A 126 -16.57 1.05 16.46
CA LEU A 126 -16.86 -0.13 15.65
C LEU A 126 -15.82 -1.23 15.88
N LEU A 127 -14.52 -0.89 15.86
CA LEU A 127 -13.43 -1.86 16.10
C LEU A 127 -13.51 -2.48 17.50
N GLU A 128 -13.91 -1.73 18.51
CA GLU A 128 -14.11 -2.26 19.88
C GLU A 128 -15.17 -3.37 19.90
N HIS A 129 -16.28 -3.19 19.17
CA HIS A 129 -17.34 -4.20 19.03
C HIS A 129 -16.87 -5.46 18.26
N VAL A 130 -15.81 -5.34 17.44
CA VAL A 130 -15.27 -6.45 16.61
C VAL A 130 -14.09 -7.16 17.27
N GLY A 131 -13.71 -6.79 18.50
CA GLY A 131 -12.64 -7.45 19.25
C GLY A 131 -11.36 -6.61 19.41
N GLY A 132 -11.42 -5.31 19.14
CA GLY A 132 -10.36 -4.35 19.38
C GLY A 132 -9.11 -4.55 18.53
N ASN A 133 -8.18 -3.62 18.62
CA ASN A 133 -6.81 -3.70 18.06
C ASN A 133 -5.84 -3.95 19.23
N ASN A 134 -5.70 -5.20 19.65
CA ASN A 134 -4.70 -5.59 20.63
C ASN A 134 -3.38 -5.90 19.93
N GLY A 135 -2.37 -5.05 20.11
CA GLY A 135 -1.05 -5.28 19.48
C GLY A 135 -0.17 -4.04 19.47
N LEU A 136 0.85 -4.07 18.62
CA LEU A 136 1.82 -3.01 18.43
C LEU A 136 1.25 -1.92 17.49
N PRO A 137 0.68 -0.81 18.00
CA PRO A 137 -0.08 0.14 17.19
C PRO A 137 0.83 1.02 16.34
N ILE A 138 0.57 1.07 15.04
CA ILE A 138 1.17 2.02 14.10
C ILE A 138 0.08 3.04 13.75
N ASN A 139 0.25 4.27 14.20
CA ASN A 139 -0.67 5.36 13.86
C ASN A 139 -0.46 5.75 12.40
N VAL A 140 -1.44 5.48 11.55
CA VAL A 140 -1.40 5.81 10.12
C VAL A 140 -2.00 7.17 9.79
N GLY A 141 -2.80 7.74 10.69
CA GLY A 141 -3.43 9.03 10.48
C GLY A 141 -4.73 9.18 11.24
N GLU A 142 -5.65 9.94 10.67
CA GLU A 142 -6.94 10.27 11.27
C GLU A 142 -8.08 9.78 10.37
N THR A 143 -9.11 9.23 11.00
CA THR A 143 -10.39 8.95 10.34
C THR A 143 -11.14 10.25 10.08
N LYS A 144 -12.24 10.17 9.36
CA LYS A 144 -13.02 11.34 8.96
C LYS A 144 -13.57 12.15 10.16
N ASP A 145 -13.86 11.46 11.26
CA ASP A 145 -14.32 12.07 12.52
C ASP A 145 -13.17 12.66 13.38
N GLY A 146 -11.95 12.72 12.83
CA GLY A 146 -10.77 13.26 13.51
C GLY A 146 -10.15 12.31 14.54
N SER A 147 -10.68 11.10 14.71
CA SER A 147 -10.09 10.13 15.63
C SER A 147 -8.84 9.46 15.02
N PRO A 148 -7.80 9.19 15.84
CA PRO A 148 -6.59 8.54 15.34
C PRO A 148 -6.88 7.11 14.89
N LEU A 149 -6.42 6.74 13.69
CA LEU A 149 -6.46 5.36 13.21
C LEU A 149 -5.13 4.68 13.46
N ASN A 150 -5.18 3.61 14.24
CA ASN A 150 -4.04 2.72 14.47
C ASN A 150 -4.31 1.38 13.80
N ILE A 151 -3.38 0.94 12.94
CA ILE A 151 -3.26 -0.46 12.55
C ILE A 151 -2.22 -1.13 13.43
N THR A 152 -2.18 -2.44 13.50
CA THR A 152 -1.16 -3.12 14.30
C THR A 152 -0.03 -3.63 13.40
N ALA A 153 1.21 -3.65 13.92
CA ALA A 153 2.32 -4.29 13.21
C ALA A 153 2.02 -5.77 12.91
N HIS A 154 1.23 -6.43 13.76
CA HIS A 154 0.76 -7.80 13.54
C HIS A 154 -0.17 -7.95 12.34
N ASP A 155 -0.89 -6.89 11.96
CA ASP A 155 -1.74 -6.92 10.75
C ASP A 155 -0.91 -6.88 9.47
N LEU A 156 0.35 -6.47 9.54
CA LEU A 156 1.31 -6.49 8.44
C LEU A 156 2.20 -7.74 8.46
N ASP A 157 2.34 -8.38 9.63
CA ASP A 157 3.18 -9.57 9.82
C ASP A 157 2.58 -10.79 9.13
N GLY A 158 3.37 -11.50 8.34
CA GLY A 158 2.90 -12.65 7.57
C GLY A 158 1.97 -12.30 6.41
N ARG A 159 1.96 -11.05 5.94
CA ARG A 159 0.97 -10.54 4.98
C ARG A 159 1.58 -10.00 3.70
N LEU A 160 0.73 -9.98 2.67
CA LEU A 160 0.94 -9.25 1.44
C LEU A 160 0.05 -8.01 1.44
N ASN A 161 0.65 -6.83 1.38
CA ASN A 161 -0.07 -5.58 1.34
C ASN A 161 0.21 -4.83 0.04
N ILE A 162 -0.78 -4.09 -0.44
CA ILE A 162 -0.66 -3.29 -1.66
C ILE A 162 -1.02 -1.84 -1.34
N ILE A 163 -0.11 -0.92 -1.68
CA ILE A 163 -0.30 0.52 -1.59
C ILE A 163 -0.39 1.05 -3.02
N THR A 164 -1.56 1.51 -3.42
CA THR A 164 -1.79 1.88 -4.82
C THR A 164 -2.59 3.18 -4.95
N GLY A 165 -2.41 3.86 -6.08
CA GLY A 165 -3.04 5.15 -6.33
C GLY A 165 -2.27 5.98 -7.35
N LYS A 166 -2.86 7.07 -7.79
CA LYS A 166 -2.26 7.99 -8.76
C LYS A 166 -0.96 8.60 -8.25
N LYS A 167 -0.07 9.02 -9.15
CA LYS A 167 1.17 9.72 -8.79
C LYS A 167 0.86 10.99 -7.98
N GLY A 168 1.62 11.24 -6.91
CA GLY A 168 1.47 12.43 -6.06
C GLY A 168 0.35 12.37 -5.03
N THR A 169 -0.35 11.25 -4.86
CA THR A 169 -1.48 11.14 -3.91
C THR A 169 -1.08 10.83 -2.47
N GLY A 170 0.19 10.46 -2.21
CA GLY A 170 0.69 10.19 -0.85
C GLY A 170 1.15 8.76 -0.58
N LYS A 171 1.21 7.87 -1.61
CA LYS A 171 1.63 6.47 -1.45
C LYS A 171 2.97 6.29 -0.74
N SER A 172 4.03 6.91 -1.28
CA SER A 172 5.38 6.80 -0.70
C SER A 172 5.45 7.42 0.71
N HIS A 173 4.59 8.40 1.00
CA HIS A 173 4.50 8.98 2.34
C HIS A 173 3.95 7.95 3.34
N LEU A 174 2.83 7.29 3.01
CA LEU A 174 2.28 6.21 3.83
C LEU A 174 3.28 5.04 3.96
N SER A 175 3.93 4.66 2.87
CA SER A 175 4.92 3.59 2.87
C SER A 175 6.08 3.90 3.83
N LYS A 176 6.61 5.12 3.82
CA LYS A 176 7.64 5.58 4.78
C LYS A 176 7.15 5.49 6.23
N LEU A 177 5.90 5.87 6.48
CA LEU A 177 5.28 5.79 7.79
C LEU A 177 5.22 4.34 8.30
N LEU A 178 4.82 3.40 7.43
CA LEU A 178 4.78 1.98 7.77
C LEU A 178 6.18 1.41 8.01
N VAL A 179 7.16 1.79 7.18
CA VAL A 179 8.58 1.40 7.37
C VAL A 179 9.07 1.82 8.75
N LEU A 180 8.90 3.09 9.11
CA LEU A 180 9.35 3.60 10.41
C LEU A 180 8.59 2.97 11.58
N GLY A 181 7.27 2.80 11.45
CA GLY A 181 6.45 2.13 12.47
C GLY A 181 6.87 0.68 12.71
N LEU A 182 7.25 -0.06 11.67
CA LEU A 182 7.78 -1.42 11.81
C LEU A 182 9.17 -1.43 12.47
N VAL A 183 10.05 -0.48 12.10
CA VAL A 183 11.37 -0.32 12.71
C VAL A 183 11.27 0.00 14.19
N ASP A 184 10.29 0.79 14.62
CA ASP A 184 10.07 1.10 16.04
C ASP A 184 9.73 -0.14 16.88
N TYR A 185 9.18 -1.17 16.28
CA TYR A 185 8.90 -2.46 16.91
C TYR A 185 9.97 -3.53 16.67
N GLY A 186 11.17 -3.11 16.28
CA GLY A 186 12.30 -4.03 16.13
C GLY A 186 12.31 -4.84 14.83
N ALA A 187 11.47 -4.49 13.84
CA ALA A 187 11.44 -5.21 12.57
C ALA A 187 12.66 -4.87 11.70
N THR A 188 13.13 -5.85 10.95
CA THR A 188 14.06 -5.64 9.84
C THR A 188 13.26 -5.35 8.57
N VAL A 189 13.52 -4.21 7.95
CA VAL A 189 12.85 -3.77 6.73
C VAL A 189 13.86 -3.60 5.60
N VAL A 190 13.52 -4.09 4.42
CA VAL A 190 14.27 -3.85 3.18
C VAL A 190 13.39 -3.01 2.26
N VAL A 191 13.93 -1.91 1.76
CA VAL A 191 13.24 -1.02 0.82
C VAL A 191 13.98 -1.02 -0.51
N LEU A 192 13.27 -1.35 -1.59
CA LEU A 192 13.74 -1.20 -2.97
C LEU A 192 13.29 0.19 -3.47
N ASP A 193 14.18 1.16 -3.36
CA ASP A 193 13.89 2.58 -3.59
C ASP A 193 14.31 3.01 -5.00
N LEU A 194 13.34 3.02 -5.93
CA LEU A 194 13.61 3.41 -7.32
C LEU A 194 13.76 4.91 -7.52
N ASN A 195 13.08 5.69 -6.70
CA ASN A 195 13.00 7.13 -6.89
C ASN A 195 13.96 7.90 -5.99
N GLY A 196 14.66 7.22 -5.07
CA GLY A 196 15.53 7.84 -4.06
C GLY A 196 14.75 8.62 -3.01
N GLU A 197 13.54 8.18 -2.69
CA GLU A 197 12.66 8.88 -1.77
C GLU A 197 12.90 8.53 -0.30
N TYR A 198 13.51 7.35 -0.02
CA TYR A 198 13.69 6.83 1.34
C TYR A 198 15.05 7.18 1.95
N ALA A 199 15.97 7.73 1.18
CA ALA A 199 17.28 8.12 1.69
C ALA A 199 17.23 9.18 2.80
N GLY A 200 16.12 9.92 2.88
CA GLY A 200 15.88 10.94 3.90
C GLY A 200 15.31 10.45 5.23
N LEU A 201 14.97 9.14 5.38
CA LEU A 201 14.29 8.61 6.57
C LEU A 201 15.05 8.82 7.88
N GLY A 202 16.40 8.80 7.84
CA GLY A 202 17.26 9.03 9.00
C GLY A 202 17.45 10.49 9.38
N PHE A 203 16.79 11.45 8.68
CA PHE A 203 16.94 12.89 8.91
C PHE A 203 15.58 13.54 9.16
N SER A 204 15.54 14.52 10.06
CA SER A 204 14.36 15.38 10.25
C SER A 204 14.21 16.36 9.08
N ALA A 205 13.03 16.99 8.96
CA ALA A 205 12.77 17.99 7.93
C ALA A 205 13.81 19.12 7.90
N ASN A 206 14.38 19.48 9.04
CA ASN A 206 15.40 20.51 9.18
C ASN A 206 16.81 20.04 8.78
N GLY A 207 16.97 18.77 8.33
CA GLY A 207 18.24 18.21 7.88
C GLY A 207 19.13 17.65 8.98
N GLY A 208 18.79 17.78 10.26
CA GLY A 208 19.47 17.12 11.38
C GLY A 208 19.15 15.61 11.42
N GLY A 209 20.02 14.82 12.08
CA GLY A 209 19.71 13.42 12.34
C GLY A 209 18.51 13.28 13.27
N ASN A 210 17.62 12.32 12.97
CA ASN A 210 16.49 11.97 13.83
C ASN A 210 16.74 10.64 14.58
N GLN A 211 15.76 10.16 15.34
CA GLN A 211 15.83 8.91 16.10
C GLN A 211 16.14 7.66 15.26
N TYR A 212 16.00 7.74 13.93
CA TYR A 212 16.23 6.63 12.99
C TYR A 212 17.61 6.70 12.32
N SER A 213 18.41 7.75 12.53
CA SER A 213 19.68 7.97 11.82
C SER A 213 20.67 6.81 11.98
N GLY A 214 20.66 6.12 13.13
CA GLY A 214 21.50 4.92 13.38
C GLY A 214 20.85 3.61 12.91
N ARG A 215 19.57 3.60 12.56
CA ARG A 215 18.79 2.42 12.18
C ARG A 215 18.42 2.36 10.70
N VAL A 216 18.63 3.44 9.95
CA VAL A 216 18.39 3.49 8.49
C VAL A 216 19.73 3.48 7.76
N HIS A 217 19.96 2.43 6.98
CA HIS A 217 21.17 2.22 6.22
C HIS A 217 20.89 2.35 4.73
N VAL A 218 21.37 3.42 4.10
CA VAL A 218 21.20 3.64 2.65
C VAL A 218 22.34 2.95 1.92
N LEU A 219 21.97 2.01 1.04
CA LEU A 219 22.86 1.19 0.23
C LEU A 219 22.77 1.65 -1.22
N THR A 220 23.85 2.24 -1.74
CA THR A 220 23.93 2.72 -3.13
C THR A 220 24.83 1.78 -3.94
N PRO A 221 24.27 1.00 -4.88
CA PRO A 221 25.03 0.09 -5.73
C PRO A 221 26.16 0.80 -6.46
N GLY A 222 27.32 0.15 -6.53
CA GLY A 222 28.52 0.74 -7.13
C GLY A 222 29.26 1.78 -6.28
N ALA A 223 28.66 2.25 -5.17
CA ALA A 223 29.28 3.15 -4.21
C ALA A 223 29.59 2.40 -2.89
N ASN A 224 28.70 2.48 -1.92
CA ASN A 224 28.83 1.79 -0.62
C ASN A 224 28.19 0.40 -0.59
N PHE A 225 27.57 -0.02 -1.68
CA PHE A 225 27.03 -1.36 -1.84
C PHE A 225 27.66 -2.04 -3.06
N ARG A 226 28.81 -2.64 -2.86
CA ARG A 226 29.52 -3.50 -3.80
C ARG A 226 29.66 -4.87 -3.18
N VAL A 227 29.65 -5.92 -3.98
CA VAL A 227 29.66 -7.31 -3.48
C VAL A 227 30.79 -8.11 -4.10
N SER A 228 31.34 -9.05 -3.34
CA SER A 228 32.35 -9.98 -3.86
C SER A 228 31.67 -11.09 -4.65
N LEU A 229 32.22 -11.38 -5.83
CA LEU A 229 31.73 -12.45 -6.68
C LEU A 229 31.86 -13.82 -6.00
N SER A 230 33.00 -14.09 -5.36
CA SER A 230 33.28 -15.34 -4.68
C SER A 230 32.39 -15.62 -3.47
N GLN A 231 31.82 -14.59 -2.86
CA GLN A 231 30.87 -14.69 -1.75
C GLN A 231 29.43 -14.83 -2.24
N THR A 232 29.18 -14.71 -3.54
CA THR A 232 27.85 -14.82 -4.10
C THR A 232 27.50 -16.29 -4.36
N TRP A 233 26.32 -16.72 -3.90
CA TRP A 233 25.86 -18.09 -4.09
C TRP A 233 25.57 -18.38 -5.57
N LEU A 234 25.91 -19.60 -6.04
CA LEU A 234 25.65 -20.02 -7.41
C LEU A 234 24.18 -19.85 -7.83
N ASN A 235 23.24 -20.17 -6.94
CA ASN A 235 21.80 -20.01 -7.23
C ASN A 235 21.41 -18.55 -7.43
N VAL A 236 22.01 -17.61 -6.68
CA VAL A 236 21.80 -16.16 -6.86
C VAL A 236 22.41 -15.71 -8.19
N MET A 237 23.63 -16.15 -8.45
CA MET A 237 24.32 -15.79 -9.69
C MET A 237 23.59 -16.31 -10.93
N LEU A 238 23.02 -17.52 -10.85
CA LEU A 238 22.19 -18.07 -11.93
C LEU A 238 20.93 -17.24 -12.16
N LYS A 239 20.29 -16.72 -11.12
CA LYS A 239 19.15 -15.84 -11.26
C LYS A 239 19.53 -14.53 -11.95
N ILE A 240 20.65 -13.94 -11.57
CA ILE A 240 21.19 -12.75 -12.24
C ILE A 240 21.44 -13.04 -13.73
N MET A 241 22.15 -14.11 -14.03
CA MET A 241 22.50 -14.46 -15.41
C MET A 241 21.26 -14.74 -16.28
N ILE A 242 20.26 -15.44 -15.73
CA ILE A 242 19.06 -15.85 -16.48
C ILE A 242 18.04 -14.69 -16.53
N HIS A 243 17.65 -14.14 -15.38
CA HIS A 243 16.53 -13.19 -15.32
C HIS A 243 16.95 -11.75 -15.61
N ALA A 244 18.10 -11.30 -15.07
CA ALA A 244 18.57 -9.94 -15.34
C ALA A 244 19.25 -9.82 -16.70
N LEU A 245 20.06 -10.81 -17.07
CA LEU A 245 20.91 -10.74 -18.28
C LEU A 245 20.42 -11.61 -19.45
N GLY A 246 19.37 -12.39 -19.28
CA GLY A 246 18.78 -13.19 -20.34
C GLY A 246 19.73 -14.28 -20.89
N LEU A 247 20.45 -14.99 -20.01
CA LEU A 247 21.35 -16.08 -20.42
C LEU A 247 20.55 -17.25 -20.98
N PRO A 248 20.83 -17.73 -22.23
CA PRO A 248 20.15 -18.90 -22.80
C PRO A 248 20.37 -20.17 -21.99
N GLY A 249 19.42 -21.12 -22.03
CA GLY A 249 19.46 -22.36 -21.27
C GLY A 249 20.69 -23.24 -21.59
N THR A 250 21.14 -23.28 -22.84
CA THR A 250 22.36 -23.98 -23.25
C THR A 250 23.60 -23.39 -22.57
N SER A 251 23.71 -22.06 -22.57
CA SER A 251 24.83 -21.36 -21.94
C SER A 251 24.76 -21.43 -20.40
N THR A 252 23.60 -21.57 -19.83
CA THR A 252 23.42 -21.74 -18.38
C THR A 252 24.10 -23.00 -17.87
N ARG A 253 24.10 -24.09 -18.64
CA ARG A 253 24.76 -25.34 -18.27
C ARG A 253 26.27 -25.15 -18.19
N GLU A 254 26.87 -24.51 -19.19
CA GLU A 254 28.31 -24.22 -19.21
C GLU A 254 28.71 -23.24 -18.12
N PHE A 255 27.92 -22.23 -17.86
CA PHE A 255 28.13 -21.30 -16.74
C PHE A 255 28.20 -22.05 -15.39
N LYS A 256 27.30 -23.02 -15.15
CA LYS A 256 27.34 -23.84 -13.94
C LYS A 256 28.63 -24.63 -13.81
N HIS A 257 29.16 -25.18 -14.91
CA HIS A 257 30.42 -25.90 -14.90
C HIS A 257 31.60 -24.99 -14.59
N ILE A 258 31.68 -23.84 -15.25
CA ILE A 258 32.72 -22.84 -15.03
C ILE A 258 32.69 -22.38 -13.57
N TRP A 259 31.51 -22.01 -13.06
CA TRP A 259 31.36 -21.55 -11.67
C TRP A 259 31.80 -22.59 -10.65
N LYS A 260 31.38 -23.83 -10.80
CA LYS A 260 31.78 -24.92 -9.91
C LYS A 260 33.27 -25.17 -9.94
N SER A 261 33.90 -25.13 -11.11
CA SER A 261 35.35 -25.28 -11.25
C SER A 261 36.11 -24.18 -10.52
N LEU A 262 35.68 -22.92 -10.69
CA LEU A 262 36.29 -21.78 -9.97
C LEU A 262 36.09 -21.89 -8.46
N SER A 263 34.88 -22.24 -8.00
CA SER A 263 34.57 -22.39 -6.58
C SER A 263 35.36 -23.52 -5.90
N GLN A 264 35.76 -24.57 -6.63
CA GLN A 264 36.60 -25.64 -6.10
C GLN A 264 38.07 -25.22 -5.93
N GLN A 265 38.52 -24.22 -6.67
CA GLN A 265 39.89 -23.66 -6.58
C GLN A 265 40.00 -22.66 -5.42
N GLY A 266 38.90 -22.31 -4.77
CA GLY A 266 38.84 -21.36 -3.67
C GLY A 266 38.18 -20.06 -4.05
N ARG A 267 38.71 -18.95 -3.51
CA ARG A 267 38.21 -17.61 -3.87
C ARG A 267 38.63 -17.23 -5.28
N PHE A 268 37.73 -16.61 -6.01
CA PHE A 268 37.98 -16.16 -7.38
C PHE A 268 37.40 -14.78 -7.60
N THR A 269 38.00 -14.09 -8.55
CA THR A 269 37.68 -12.70 -8.91
C THR A 269 36.77 -12.64 -10.16
N LEU A 270 36.27 -11.45 -10.46
CA LEU A 270 35.58 -11.19 -11.70
C LEU A 270 36.50 -11.43 -12.92
N GLN A 271 37.79 -11.12 -12.77
CA GLN A 271 38.80 -11.38 -13.80
C GLN A 271 38.95 -12.90 -14.05
N ASP A 272 39.04 -13.72 -12.99
CA ASP A 272 39.13 -15.18 -13.10
C ASP A 272 37.93 -15.77 -13.84
N LEU A 273 36.73 -15.25 -13.58
CA LEU A 273 35.53 -15.66 -14.31
C LEU A 273 35.64 -15.34 -15.80
N GLY A 274 36.10 -14.13 -16.15
CA GLY A 274 36.33 -13.74 -17.54
C GLY A 274 37.36 -14.63 -18.26
N GLU A 275 38.48 -14.98 -17.59
CA GLU A 275 39.46 -15.90 -18.13
C GLU A 275 38.94 -17.31 -18.28
N ALA A 276 38.20 -17.82 -17.33
CA ALA A 276 37.59 -19.15 -17.41
C ALA A 276 36.60 -19.25 -18.58
N ILE A 277 35.80 -18.19 -18.80
CA ILE A 277 34.90 -18.12 -19.97
C ILE A 277 35.71 -18.14 -21.29
N ARG A 278 36.84 -17.41 -21.36
CA ARG A 278 37.70 -17.41 -22.57
C ARG A 278 38.31 -18.77 -22.88
N ARG A 279 38.71 -19.49 -21.82
CA ARG A 279 39.35 -20.81 -21.92
C ARG A 279 38.35 -21.96 -22.08
N CYS A 280 37.04 -21.67 -21.99
CA CYS A 280 36.01 -22.69 -22.11
C CYS A 280 36.04 -23.37 -23.49
N SER A 281 36.12 -24.70 -23.51
CA SER A 281 36.04 -25.52 -24.71
C SER A 281 34.59 -25.78 -25.12
N CYS A 282 33.77 -24.75 -25.10
CA CYS A 282 32.37 -24.80 -25.48
C CYS A 282 32.14 -24.25 -26.91
N ASN A 283 30.93 -24.43 -27.45
CA ASN A 283 30.56 -23.86 -28.74
C ASN A 283 30.73 -22.34 -28.73
N MET A 284 31.20 -21.78 -29.85
CA MET A 284 31.48 -20.33 -30.03
C MET A 284 30.28 -19.46 -29.61
N HIS A 285 29.07 -19.80 -30.06
CA HIS A 285 27.85 -19.04 -29.69
C HIS A 285 27.56 -19.08 -28.20
N VAL A 286 27.84 -20.19 -27.53
CA VAL A 286 27.69 -20.31 -26.04
C VAL A 286 28.72 -19.42 -25.36
N ARG A 287 29.98 -19.44 -25.84
CA ARG A 287 31.04 -18.61 -25.26
C ARG A 287 30.77 -17.13 -25.46
N ASP A 288 30.33 -16.71 -26.66
CA ASP A 288 29.97 -15.32 -26.94
C ASP A 288 28.79 -14.85 -26.07
N ALA A 289 27.78 -15.72 -25.90
CA ALA A 289 26.66 -15.42 -24.97
C ALA A 289 27.15 -15.24 -23.55
N LEU A 290 28.03 -16.08 -23.02
CA LEU A 290 28.61 -15.96 -21.68
C LEU A 290 29.47 -14.70 -21.57
N PHE A 291 30.27 -14.40 -22.59
CA PHE A 291 31.19 -13.28 -22.59
C PHE A 291 30.44 -11.92 -22.59
N SER A 292 29.39 -11.83 -23.38
CA SER A 292 28.51 -10.64 -23.37
C SER A 292 27.91 -10.36 -21.96
N ARG A 293 27.43 -11.40 -21.27
CA ARG A 293 26.84 -11.26 -19.90
C ARG A 293 27.92 -10.97 -18.86
N TYR A 294 29.10 -11.57 -19.01
CA TYR A 294 30.26 -11.22 -18.19
C TYR A 294 30.61 -9.73 -18.29
N HIS A 295 30.63 -9.15 -19.48
CA HIS A 295 30.87 -7.73 -19.66
C HIS A 295 29.80 -6.86 -18.99
N SER A 296 28.53 -7.28 -19.05
CA SER A 296 27.46 -6.59 -18.32
C SER A 296 27.68 -6.61 -16.81
N LEU A 297 28.11 -7.76 -16.26
CA LEU A 297 28.47 -7.86 -14.84
C LEU A 297 29.65 -6.97 -14.47
N ALA A 298 30.72 -7.01 -15.29
CA ALA A 298 31.93 -6.23 -15.05
C ALA A 298 31.69 -4.72 -15.11
N ASN A 299 30.87 -4.29 -16.05
CA ASN A 299 30.54 -2.86 -16.26
C ASN A 299 29.51 -2.32 -15.26
N SER A 300 28.77 -3.18 -14.54
CA SER A 300 27.75 -2.74 -13.59
C SER A 300 28.32 -1.95 -12.39
N GLY A 301 29.62 -2.13 -12.11
CA GLY A 301 30.25 -1.55 -10.92
C GLY A 301 29.74 -2.12 -9.58
N PHE A 302 28.77 -3.03 -9.62
CA PHE A 302 28.18 -3.65 -8.44
C PHE A 302 29.07 -4.76 -7.85
N PHE A 303 29.82 -5.50 -8.69
CA PHE A 303 30.78 -6.50 -8.26
C PHE A 303 32.16 -5.90 -8.08
N THR A 304 32.87 -6.34 -7.05
CA THR A 304 34.23 -5.88 -6.72
C THR A 304 35.14 -7.06 -6.39
N ASP A 305 36.39 -6.97 -6.82
CA ASP A 305 37.46 -7.91 -6.46
C ASP A 305 38.18 -7.50 -5.17
N ASN A 306 37.94 -6.28 -4.68
CA ASN A 306 38.46 -5.81 -3.41
C ASN A 306 37.52 -6.22 -2.25
N GLU A 307 37.95 -7.23 -1.49
CA GLU A 307 37.19 -7.77 -0.37
C GLU A 307 36.95 -6.77 0.77
N GLU A 308 37.88 -5.82 0.98
CA GLU A 308 37.72 -4.81 2.04
C GLU A 308 36.56 -3.83 1.72
N SER A 309 36.33 -3.58 0.46
CA SER A 309 35.23 -2.73 -0.03
C SER A 309 33.94 -3.50 -0.27
N ALA A 310 33.98 -4.83 -0.21
CA ALA A 310 32.80 -5.67 -0.43
C ALA A 310 31.87 -5.63 0.77
N ALA A 311 30.61 -5.31 0.52
CA ALA A 311 29.56 -5.39 1.52
C ALA A 311 29.19 -6.87 1.77
N ASP A 312 29.29 -7.28 3.01
CA ASP A 312 28.76 -8.55 3.47
C ASP A 312 27.27 -8.38 3.76
N PHE A 313 26.44 -8.97 2.90
CA PHE A 313 24.99 -8.82 2.99
C PHE A 313 24.43 -9.39 4.30
N GLU A 314 25.02 -10.45 4.84
CA GLU A 314 24.62 -11.03 6.12
C GLU A 314 24.92 -10.07 7.29
N LYS A 315 26.10 -9.46 7.30
CA LYS A 315 26.48 -8.47 8.33
C LYS A 315 25.60 -7.22 8.31
N LEU A 316 25.07 -6.84 7.15
CA LEU A 316 24.11 -5.73 7.08
C LEU A 316 22.82 -6.05 7.85
N PHE A 317 22.34 -7.30 7.79
CA PHE A 317 21.19 -7.73 8.60
C PHE A 317 21.50 -7.84 10.09
N GLU A 318 22.73 -8.16 10.46
CA GLU A 318 23.11 -8.19 11.88
C GLU A 318 22.98 -6.81 12.54
N LYS A 319 23.24 -5.73 11.80
CA LYS A 319 23.06 -4.35 12.29
C LYS A 319 21.59 -4.03 12.61
N THR A 320 20.65 -4.68 11.94
CA THR A 320 19.21 -4.44 12.14
C THR A 320 18.55 -5.38 13.14
N LYS A 321 19.24 -6.45 13.58
CA LYS A 321 18.65 -7.49 14.46
C LYS A 321 18.33 -6.99 15.87
N LYS A 322 19.13 -6.08 16.42
CA LYS A 322 19.06 -5.72 17.85
C LYS A 322 17.90 -4.76 18.14
N ASP A 323 17.80 -3.69 17.36
CA ASP A 323 16.88 -2.59 17.63
C ASP A 323 15.91 -2.31 16.47
N GLY A 324 15.86 -3.24 15.51
CA GLY A 324 15.17 -3.02 14.23
C GLY A 324 15.94 -2.06 13.33
N GLY A 325 15.63 -2.10 12.04
CA GLY A 325 16.26 -1.18 11.11
C GLY A 325 15.78 -1.34 9.68
N ALA A 326 16.06 -0.34 8.85
CA ALA A 326 15.73 -0.32 7.43
C ALA A 326 17.01 -0.33 6.58
N LEU A 327 17.10 -1.29 5.66
CA LEU A 327 18.09 -1.32 4.58
C LEU A 327 17.44 -0.74 3.33
N VAL A 328 17.81 0.48 2.98
CA VAL A 328 17.26 1.18 1.80
C VAL A 328 18.22 0.99 0.63
N ILE A 329 17.81 0.22 -0.36
CA ILE A 329 18.58 -0.02 -1.58
C ILE A 329 18.19 1.05 -2.59
N ASN A 330 19.07 2.05 -2.74
CA ASN A 330 18.84 3.18 -3.64
C ASN A 330 19.15 2.78 -5.08
N LEU A 331 18.09 2.64 -5.89
CA LEU A 331 18.15 2.20 -7.29
C LEU A 331 17.96 3.36 -8.29
N LYS A 332 18.00 4.62 -7.81
CA LYS A 332 17.60 5.78 -8.61
C LYS A 332 18.47 6.02 -9.83
N ASP A 333 19.77 6.11 -9.65
CA ASP A 333 20.68 6.63 -10.67
C ASP A 333 21.47 5.52 -11.39
N ILE A 334 20.92 4.31 -11.45
CA ILE A 334 21.52 3.15 -12.11
C ILE A 334 20.73 2.71 -13.34
N SER A 335 21.41 2.09 -14.31
CA SER A 335 20.78 1.59 -15.55
C SER A 335 19.69 0.54 -15.24
N SER A 336 18.77 0.31 -16.19
CA SER A 336 17.74 -0.71 -16.03
C SER A 336 18.33 -2.13 -15.86
N VAL A 337 19.43 -2.42 -16.55
CA VAL A 337 20.13 -3.72 -16.47
C VAL A 337 20.80 -3.87 -15.10
N ASP A 338 21.54 -2.86 -14.65
CA ASP A 338 22.21 -2.89 -13.34
C ASP A 338 21.19 -2.98 -12.20
N ARG A 339 20.07 -2.27 -12.34
CA ARG A 339 18.93 -2.37 -11.41
C ARG A 339 18.44 -3.80 -11.28
N GLN A 340 18.26 -4.49 -12.40
CA GLN A 340 17.81 -5.88 -12.41
C GLN A 340 18.85 -6.80 -11.76
N ILE A 341 20.16 -6.57 -11.99
CA ILE A 341 21.25 -7.31 -11.33
C ILE A 341 21.15 -7.16 -9.80
N VAL A 342 21.03 -5.93 -9.31
CA VAL A 342 20.96 -5.64 -7.88
C VAL A 342 19.70 -6.25 -7.24
N LEU A 343 18.56 -6.19 -7.94
CA LEU A 343 17.30 -6.79 -7.49
C LEU A 343 17.42 -8.30 -7.34
N GLU A 344 17.91 -9.00 -8.37
CA GLU A 344 18.08 -10.46 -8.34
C GLU A 344 19.08 -10.89 -7.27
N TYR A 345 20.17 -10.12 -7.09
CA TYR A 345 21.12 -10.33 -6.02
C TYR A 345 20.45 -10.21 -4.64
N THR A 346 19.75 -9.11 -4.41
CA THR A 346 19.12 -8.80 -3.13
C THR A 346 18.08 -9.83 -2.74
N LEU A 347 17.15 -10.12 -3.65
CA LEU A 347 16.08 -11.09 -3.40
C LEU A 347 16.62 -12.52 -3.25
N GLY A 348 17.59 -12.89 -4.10
CA GLY A 348 18.22 -14.19 -4.02
C GLY A 348 18.90 -14.43 -2.67
N ASN A 349 19.61 -13.44 -2.16
CA ASN A 349 20.25 -13.52 -0.85
C ASN A 349 19.23 -13.48 0.30
N LEU A 350 18.18 -12.65 0.22
CA LEU A 350 17.09 -12.67 1.21
C LEU A 350 16.49 -14.07 1.35
N VAL A 351 16.16 -14.69 0.22
CA VAL A 351 15.63 -16.05 0.19
C VAL A 351 16.61 -17.04 0.82
N ASN A 352 17.90 -16.95 0.52
CA ASN A 352 18.91 -17.84 1.11
C ASN A 352 19.05 -17.65 2.62
N LEU A 353 19.10 -16.39 3.11
CA LEU A 353 19.21 -16.11 4.53
C LEU A 353 17.99 -16.58 5.33
N LEU A 354 16.79 -16.42 4.76
CA LEU A 354 15.54 -16.93 5.35
C LEU A 354 15.50 -18.46 5.39
N ASN A 355 15.87 -19.13 4.28
CA ASN A 355 15.90 -20.59 4.20
C ASN A 355 16.94 -21.22 5.16
N GLN A 356 18.02 -20.52 5.44
CA GLN A 356 19.06 -20.93 6.38
C GLN A 356 18.78 -20.52 7.84
N TRP A 357 17.63 -19.91 8.10
CA TRP A 357 17.27 -19.39 9.43
C TRP A 357 18.26 -18.36 10.01
N LYS A 358 19.10 -17.75 9.18
CA LYS A 358 20.03 -16.69 9.59
C LYS A 358 19.29 -15.41 9.95
N ILE A 359 18.17 -15.16 9.27
CA ILE A 359 17.19 -14.13 9.62
C ILE A 359 15.84 -14.81 9.83
N LYS A 360 15.05 -14.34 10.81
CA LYS A 360 13.75 -14.89 11.15
C LYS A 360 12.69 -14.47 10.15
N SER A 361 12.64 -13.18 9.88
CA SER A 361 11.68 -12.56 8.98
C SER A 361 12.16 -11.18 8.52
N VAL A 362 11.60 -10.70 7.42
CA VAL A 362 11.91 -9.40 6.84
C VAL A 362 10.69 -8.83 6.15
N PHE A 363 10.45 -7.53 6.33
CA PHE A 363 9.47 -6.78 5.58
C PHE A 363 10.13 -6.18 4.34
N LEU A 364 9.61 -6.51 3.17
CA LEU A 364 10.08 -6.00 1.89
C LEU A 364 9.11 -4.93 1.38
N PHE A 365 9.58 -3.72 1.19
CA PHE A 365 8.87 -2.65 0.51
C PHE A 365 9.44 -2.49 -0.89
N ALA A 366 8.60 -2.70 -1.90
CA ALA A 366 8.98 -2.60 -3.30
C ALA A 366 8.27 -1.40 -3.95
N GLU A 367 8.99 -0.30 -4.09
CA GLU A 367 8.52 0.89 -4.82
C GLU A 367 8.44 0.57 -6.32
N GLU A 368 7.42 1.10 -6.99
CA GLU A 368 7.12 0.87 -8.40
C GLU A 368 7.10 -0.63 -8.75
N ALA A 369 6.40 -1.41 -7.92
CA ALA A 369 6.37 -2.88 -7.97
C ALA A 369 6.03 -3.43 -9.37
N HIS A 370 5.25 -2.69 -10.17
CA HIS A 370 4.90 -3.06 -11.53
C HIS A 370 6.12 -3.25 -12.46
N LEU A 371 7.27 -2.65 -12.14
CA LEU A 371 8.50 -2.83 -12.92
C LEU A 371 9.17 -4.19 -12.65
N TYR A 372 8.88 -4.83 -11.51
CA TYR A 372 9.50 -6.08 -11.10
C TYR A 372 8.59 -7.30 -11.30
N LEU A 373 7.28 -7.09 -11.19
CA LEU A 373 6.30 -8.17 -11.13
C LEU A 373 5.88 -8.72 -12.50
N ARG A 374 6.53 -8.30 -13.57
CA ARG A 374 6.24 -8.77 -14.93
C ARG A 374 6.67 -10.20 -15.18
N GLU A 375 7.61 -10.72 -14.39
CA GLU A 375 8.20 -12.04 -14.57
C GLU A 375 7.58 -13.08 -13.62
N THR A 376 7.38 -14.30 -14.11
CA THR A 376 6.77 -15.42 -13.37
C THR A 376 7.49 -15.76 -12.06
N TYR A 377 8.78 -15.49 -11.99
CA TYR A 377 9.62 -15.73 -10.83
C TYR A 377 9.17 -14.97 -9.56
N TRP A 378 8.70 -13.73 -9.71
CA TRP A 378 8.20 -12.92 -8.57
C TRP A 378 6.93 -13.48 -7.97
N GLU A 379 6.07 -14.11 -8.76
CA GLU A 379 4.87 -14.77 -8.24
C GLU A 379 5.23 -15.85 -7.23
N ASP A 380 6.24 -16.68 -7.53
CA ASP A 380 6.72 -17.72 -6.64
C ASP A 380 7.27 -17.13 -5.32
N ILE A 381 8.03 -16.03 -5.40
CA ILE A 381 8.55 -15.35 -4.21
C ILE A 381 7.39 -14.84 -3.35
N VAL A 382 6.45 -14.12 -3.94
CA VAL A 382 5.33 -13.50 -3.21
C VAL A 382 4.43 -14.55 -2.58
N THR A 383 4.13 -15.65 -3.30
CA THR A 383 3.18 -16.66 -2.83
C THR A 383 3.78 -17.64 -1.85
N ARG A 384 5.02 -18.09 -2.08
CA ARG A 384 5.66 -19.15 -1.30
C ARG A 384 6.53 -18.61 -0.15
N MET A 385 7.24 -17.50 -0.39
CA MET A 385 8.21 -16.97 0.56
C MET A 385 7.59 -16.34 1.81
N ARG A 386 6.28 -16.02 1.78
CA ARG A 386 5.54 -15.61 2.98
C ARG A 386 5.68 -16.63 4.12
N HIS A 387 5.64 -17.91 3.80
CA HIS A 387 5.82 -18.99 4.78
C HIS A 387 7.24 -19.10 5.34
N PHE A 388 8.21 -18.49 4.66
CA PHE A 388 9.60 -18.45 5.08
C PHE A 388 9.97 -17.13 5.77
N GLY A 389 9.02 -16.23 5.98
CA GLY A 389 9.23 -14.98 6.70
C GLY A 389 9.53 -13.76 5.82
N LEU A 390 9.23 -13.80 4.50
CA LEU A 390 9.28 -12.63 3.63
C LEU A 390 7.88 -12.01 3.51
N PHE A 391 7.68 -10.83 4.09
CA PHE A 391 6.40 -10.11 4.09
C PHE A 391 6.49 -8.93 3.15
N THR A 392 5.64 -8.92 2.13
CA THR A 392 5.81 -8.00 0.99
C THR A 392 4.78 -6.89 1.02
N ASN A 393 5.26 -5.65 0.83
CA ASN A 393 4.45 -4.46 0.68
C ASN A 393 4.76 -3.85 -0.69
N PHE A 394 3.82 -3.96 -1.63
CA PHE A 394 3.97 -3.41 -2.97
C PHE A 394 3.42 -2.00 -3.05
N VAL A 395 4.23 -1.09 -3.58
CA VAL A 395 3.82 0.29 -3.87
C VAL A 395 3.80 0.47 -5.38
N THR A 396 2.64 0.85 -5.94
CA THR A 396 2.48 0.99 -7.39
C THR A 396 1.48 2.08 -7.76
N ASN A 397 1.72 2.71 -8.90
CA ASN A 397 0.77 3.62 -9.55
C ASN A 397 0.07 2.98 -10.76
N GLN A 398 0.40 1.73 -11.11
CA GLN A 398 -0.16 0.97 -12.21
C GLN A 398 -0.68 -0.39 -11.72
N PRO A 399 -1.85 -0.43 -11.09
CA PRO A 399 -2.40 -1.66 -10.54
C PRO A 399 -2.73 -2.71 -11.62
N ASP A 400 -3.12 -2.29 -12.82
CA ASP A 400 -3.46 -3.15 -13.94
C ASP A 400 -2.28 -3.98 -14.48
N THR A 401 -1.04 -3.56 -14.19
CA THR A 401 0.17 -4.29 -14.60
C THR A 401 0.58 -5.40 -13.65
N ILE A 402 0.04 -5.39 -12.42
CA ILE A 402 0.24 -6.47 -11.45
C ILE A 402 -0.73 -7.60 -11.79
N LYS A 403 -0.20 -8.83 -11.86
CA LYS A 403 -1.02 -10.00 -12.19
C LYS A 403 -2.14 -10.20 -11.15
N GLU A 404 -3.33 -10.55 -11.64
CA GLU A 404 -4.54 -10.70 -10.83
C GLU A 404 -4.36 -11.72 -9.67
N ASN A 405 -3.59 -12.78 -9.89
CA ASN A 405 -3.30 -13.79 -8.85
C ASN A 405 -2.52 -13.21 -7.64
N ILE A 406 -1.69 -12.19 -7.83
CA ILE A 406 -1.00 -11.48 -6.74
C ILE A 406 -2.01 -10.63 -5.97
N TYR A 407 -2.85 -9.86 -6.69
CA TYR A 407 -3.90 -9.06 -6.07
C TYR A 407 -4.85 -9.91 -5.21
N ARG A 408 -5.27 -11.07 -5.70
CA ARG A 408 -6.15 -12.00 -4.96
C ARG A 408 -5.56 -12.51 -3.64
N GLN A 409 -4.24 -12.41 -3.49
CA GLN A 409 -3.55 -12.81 -2.27
C GLN A 409 -3.29 -11.63 -1.32
N ALA A 410 -3.63 -10.40 -1.73
CA ALA A 410 -3.48 -9.24 -0.89
C ALA A 410 -4.37 -9.37 0.37
N ASP A 411 -3.74 -9.20 1.51
CA ASP A 411 -4.42 -9.21 2.81
C ASP A 411 -5.01 -7.83 3.13
N SER A 412 -4.29 -6.75 2.76
CA SER A 412 -4.75 -5.37 2.91
C SER A 412 -4.37 -4.52 1.70
N ILE A 413 -5.24 -3.60 1.35
CA ILE A 413 -5.05 -2.65 0.25
C ILE A 413 -5.22 -1.24 0.79
N PHE A 414 -4.19 -0.39 0.59
CA PHE A 414 -4.22 1.03 0.85
C PHE A 414 -4.43 1.74 -0.49
N LEU A 415 -5.66 2.13 -0.76
CA LEU A 415 -6.09 2.66 -2.03
C LEU A 415 -6.21 4.19 -1.96
N PHE A 416 -5.31 4.90 -2.65
CA PHE A 416 -5.42 6.33 -2.89
C PHE A 416 -6.26 6.62 -4.13
N ASN A 417 -6.53 7.90 -4.40
CA ASN A 417 -7.36 8.32 -5.52
C ASN A 417 -6.91 7.70 -6.86
N PHE A 418 -7.89 7.18 -7.61
CA PHE A 418 -7.81 6.79 -9.01
C PHE A 418 -8.98 7.36 -9.79
N THR A 419 -8.72 7.84 -11.00
CA THR A 419 -9.74 8.30 -11.94
C THR A 419 -9.99 7.33 -13.09
N ASN A 420 -9.06 6.37 -13.31
CA ASN A 420 -9.18 5.38 -14.38
C ASN A 420 -10.05 4.21 -13.90
N GLU A 421 -11.11 3.90 -14.63
CA GLU A 421 -12.02 2.80 -14.29
C GLU A 421 -11.36 1.42 -14.31
N ARG A 422 -10.41 1.16 -15.23
CA ARG A 422 -9.70 -0.12 -15.30
C ARG A 422 -8.88 -0.39 -14.04
N ASP A 423 -8.21 0.65 -13.54
CA ASP A 423 -7.44 0.56 -12.30
C ASP A 423 -8.35 0.22 -11.12
N LEU A 424 -9.50 0.92 -11.03
CA LEU A 424 -10.50 0.68 -9.99
C LEU A 424 -11.12 -0.71 -10.09
N GLU A 425 -11.41 -1.20 -11.30
CA GLU A 425 -11.91 -2.56 -11.51
C GLU A 425 -10.90 -3.62 -11.07
N THR A 426 -9.63 -3.44 -11.41
CA THR A 426 -8.57 -4.36 -11.01
C THR A 426 -8.47 -4.45 -9.49
N VAL A 427 -8.43 -3.30 -8.81
CA VAL A 427 -8.38 -3.24 -7.36
C VAL A 427 -9.67 -3.80 -6.73
N SER A 428 -10.83 -3.47 -7.28
CA SER A 428 -12.13 -3.94 -6.77
C SER A 428 -12.29 -5.46 -6.83
N LYS A 429 -11.78 -6.11 -7.89
CA LYS A 429 -11.80 -7.59 -8.03
C LYS A 429 -10.96 -8.29 -6.96
N ALA A 430 -9.93 -7.63 -6.50
CA ALA A 430 -9.04 -8.16 -5.46
C ALA A 430 -9.47 -7.78 -4.05
N ALA A 431 -10.17 -6.67 -3.91
CA ALA A 431 -10.70 -6.21 -2.63
C ALA A 431 -11.75 -7.19 -2.12
N ARG A 432 -11.70 -7.49 -0.82
CA ARG A 432 -12.74 -8.31 -0.14
C ARG A 432 -14.04 -7.53 0.11
N VAL A 433 -14.19 -6.41 -0.59
CA VAL A 433 -15.29 -5.46 -0.48
C VAL A 433 -15.94 -5.32 -1.85
N ASP A 434 -17.23 -5.03 -1.88
CA ASP A 434 -17.97 -4.84 -3.12
C ASP A 434 -17.39 -3.70 -3.99
N SER A 435 -17.41 -3.87 -5.30
CA SER A 435 -16.81 -2.94 -6.25
C SER A 435 -17.48 -1.55 -6.23
N GLU A 436 -18.75 -1.49 -5.86
CA GLU A 436 -19.50 -0.25 -5.77
C GLU A 436 -18.95 0.65 -4.65
N THR A 437 -18.69 0.08 -3.47
CA THR A 437 -18.03 0.79 -2.36
C THR A 437 -16.65 1.31 -2.75
N VAL A 438 -15.84 0.47 -3.39
CA VAL A 438 -14.48 0.87 -3.79
C VAL A 438 -14.53 2.03 -4.77
N LYS A 439 -15.38 1.93 -5.81
CA LYS A 439 -15.52 2.97 -6.84
C LYS A 439 -16.07 4.27 -6.27
N SER A 440 -17.16 4.21 -5.49
CA SER A 440 -17.82 5.42 -4.97
C SER A 440 -16.92 6.23 -4.03
N ILE A 441 -16.10 5.57 -3.22
CA ILE A 441 -15.23 6.25 -2.26
C ILE A 441 -13.89 6.66 -2.91
N ALA A 442 -13.24 5.75 -3.66
CA ALA A 442 -11.88 5.99 -4.14
C ALA A 442 -11.77 7.11 -5.18
N GLN A 443 -12.81 7.35 -5.97
CA GLN A 443 -12.81 8.43 -6.98
C GLN A 443 -12.83 9.83 -6.37
N GLU A 444 -13.39 9.98 -5.19
CA GLU A 444 -13.58 11.26 -4.52
C GLU A 444 -12.54 11.54 -3.42
N LEU A 445 -11.56 10.63 -3.21
CA LEU A 445 -10.55 10.80 -2.17
C LEU A 445 -9.71 12.07 -2.40
N PRO A 446 -9.63 12.96 -1.41
CA PRO A 446 -8.73 14.11 -1.46
C PRO A 446 -7.24 13.69 -1.46
N PRO A 447 -6.30 14.60 -1.81
CA PRO A 447 -4.88 14.34 -1.64
C PRO A 447 -4.56 13.92 -0.20
N HIS A 448 -3.59 13.01 -0.06
CA HIS A 448 -3.17 12.42 1.23
C HIS A 448 -4.24 11.64 1.98
N HIS A 449 -5.37 11.31 1.35
CA HIS A 449 -6.37 10.39 1.89
C HIS A 449 -6.29 9.06 1.16
N CYS A 450 -6.48 7.99 1.91
CA CYS A 450 -6.58 6.64 1.34
C CYS A 450 -7.80 5.90 1.90
N LEU A 451 -8.35 5.01 1.10
CA LEU A 451 -9.30 4.00 1.53
C LEU A 451 -8.51 2.76 1.93
N LEU A 452 -8.53 2.41 3.20
CA LEU A 452 -7.91 1.20 3.71
C LEU A 452 -8.94 0.07 3.75
N ILE A 453 -8.59 -1.06 3.15
CA ILE A 453 -9.44 -2.24 2.97
C ILE A 453 -8.68 -3.48 3.40
N GLY A 454 -9.37 -4.47 3.95
CA GLY A 454 -8.82 -5.77 4.27
C GLY A 454 -8.49 -5.94 5.75
N ARG A 455 -7.58 -6.87 6.04
CA ARG A 455 -7.35 -7.34 7.41
C ARG A 455 -6.84 -6.30 8.38
N ALA A 456 -6.06 -5.33 7.93
CA ALA A 456 -5.56 -4.25 8.79
C ALA A 456 -6.68 -3.42 9.45
N VAL A 457 -7.90 -3.49 8.89
CA VAL A 457 -9.11 -2.82 9.39
C VAL A 457 -10.25 -3.81 9.63
N LYS A 458 -9.94 -5.08 9.89
CA LYS A 458 -10.92 -6.14 10.16
C LYS A 458 -12.00 -6.28 9.06
N ASP A 459 -11.62 -6.04 7.82
CA ASP A 459 -12.47 -6.04 6.61
C ASP A 459 -13.57 -4.94 6.60
N PHE A 460 -13.45 -3.91 7.43
CA PHE A 460 -14.30 -2.71 7.40
C PHE A 460 -13.58 -1.56 6.64
N PRO A 461 -14.02 -1.19 5.43
CA PRO A 461 -13.37 -0.14 4.66
C PRO A 461 -13.39 1.20 5.41
N VAL A 462 -12.25 1.86 5.53
CA VAL A 462 -12.15 3.15 6.23
C VAL A 462 -11.34 4.16 5.46
N MET A 463 -11.84 5.39 5.38
CA MET A 463 -11.09 6.52 4.85
C MET A 463 -10.15 7.08 5.93
N VAL A 464 -8.90 7.31 5.53
CA VAL A 464 -7.85 7.80 6.44
C VAL A 464 -7.14 8.96 5.79
N LYS A 465 -7.04 10.06 6.50
CA LYS A 465 -6.09 11.15 6.20
C LYS A 465 -4.74 10.76 6.77
N VAL A 466 -3.77 10.48 5.91
CA VAL A 466 -2.44 10.04 6.34
C VAL A 466 -1.74 11.14 7.12
N ARG A 467 -1.23 10.81 8.33
CA ARG A 467 -0.55 11.79 9.19
C ARG A 467 0.77 12.26 8.58
N ALA A 468 1.15 13.49 8.87
CA ALA A 468 2.44 14.02 8.48
C ALA A 468 3.60 13.30 9.19
N LEU A 469 4.76 13.24 8.53
CA LEU A 469 6.02 12.74 9.08
C LEU A 469 7.04 13.89 9.14
N ASP A 470 7.74 14.01 10.26
CA ASP A 470 8.87 14.91 10.38
C ASP A 470 10.15 14.23 9.88
N ILE A 471 10.24 14.09 8.57
CA ILE A 471 11.41 13.52 7.89
C ILE A 471 11.81 14.41 6.70
N LYS A 472 13.08 14.37 6.36
CA LYS A 472 13.60 15.05 5.17
C LYS A 472 12.96 14.47 3.92
N THR A 473 12.22 15.31 3.17
CA THR A 473 11.61 14.91 1.91
C THR A 473 12.68 14.79 0.83
N MET A 474 12.78 13.62 0.21
CA MET A 474 13.68 13.33 -0.91
C MET A 474 12.85 12.92 -2.13
N GLY A 475 13.45 12.95 -3.32
CA GLY A 475 12.78 12.50 -4.55
C GLY A 475 11.73 13.47 -5.11
N GLN A 476 11.76 14.74 -4.69
CA GLN A 476 10.85 15.76 -5.23
C GLN A 476 11.03 15.93 -6.73
N THR A 477 9.91 16.13 -7.44
CA THR A 477 9.93 16.48 -8.86
C THR A 477 10.53 17.88 -9.01
N ARG A 478 11.59 17.98 -9.82
CA ARG A 478 12.16 19.29 -10.18
C ARG A 478 11.15 20.00 -11.08
N LEU A 479 10.63 21.12 -10.62
CA LEU A 479 9.72 21.96 -11.40
C LEU A 479 10.55 22.97 -12.18
N PHE A 480 10.18 23.21 -13.45
CA PHE A 480 10.82 24.23 -14.29
C PHE A 480 10.45 25.65 -13.80
N PHE A 481 9.18 25.84 -13.49
CA PHE A 481 8.70 27.08 -12.91
C PHE A 481 8.58 26.88 -11.38
N THR A 482 9.65 27.19 -10.66
CA THR A 482 9.62 27.41 -9.21
C THR A 482 9.20 28.83 -8.97
N ASN A 483 8.34 29.09 -7.98
CA ASN A 483 7.97 30.43 -7.59
C ASN A 483 9.23 31.22 -7.22
N HIS A 484 9.66 32.13 -8.08
CA HIS A 484 10.82 33.00 -7.87
C HIS A 484 10.71 33.93 -6.63
N LEU A 485 9.63 33.86 -5.88
CA LEU A 485 9.42 34.68 -4.68
C LEU A 485 10.25 34.23 -3.46
N CYS A 486 10.71 32.96 -3.41
CA CYS A 486 11.58 32.49 -2.32
C CYS A 486 13.07 32.75 -2.59
N ASP A 487 13.51 32.64 -3.85
CA ASP A 487 14.94 32.81 -4.20
C ASP A 487 15.40 34.28 -4.14
N VAL A 488 14.48 35.25 -4.34
CA VAL A 488 14.79 36.69 -4.27
C VAL A 488 15.00 37.14 -2.82
N GLN A 489 14.39 36.48 -1.84
CA GLN A 489 14.58 36.84 -0.42
C GLN A 489 15.88 36.26 0.17
N GLU A 490 16.42 35.19 -0.37
CA GLU A 490 17.74 34.68 0.04
C GLU A 490 18.89 35.48 -0.58
N LEU A 491 18.74 35.94 -1.81
CA LEU A 491 19.75 36.78 -2.48
C LEU A 491 19.84 38.20 -1.90
N GLN A 492 18.75 38.72 -1.31
CA GLN A 492 18.75 40.02 -0.61
C GLN A 492 19.29 39.95 0.83
N LYS A 493 19.49 38.77 1.40
CA LYS A 493 20.12 38.60 2.72
C LYS A 493 21.63 38.36 2.66
N THR A 494 22.21 38.23 1.47
CA THR A 494 23.63 37.98 1.24
C THR A 494 24.33 39.16 0.49
N SER A 495 23.65 40.29 0.31
CA SER A 495 24.25 41.55 -0.21
C SER A 495 24.32 42.59 0.91
#